data_cea8a6fdc1fa800925007251ac715a72
#
_entry.id   cea8a6fdc1fa800925007251ac715a72
#
_cell.length_a   1.000
_cell.length_b   1.000
_cell.length_c   1.000
_cell.angle_alpha   90.00
_cell.angle_beta   90.00
_cell.angle_gamma   90.00
#
_symmetry.space_group_name_H-M   'P 1'
#
loop_
_entity.id
_entity.type
_entity.pdbx_description
1 polymer ?
#
loop_
_entity_poly.entity_id
_entity_poly.type
_entity_poly.pdbx_seq_one_letter_code
_entity_poly.pdbx_strand_id
1 'polypeptide(L)'
;RQMCIRDRYGDFSLENLMNLLTKEAKDLDCEVEFFQNNLEGEIINKINGLDNSYYGIIINPGGLTHTSVSLHDSLEIKDFPKIEVHISNIYSREEFRQKSIIAHACTSSIIGMGINGYLFALRHIVNS
;
A
#
# COMPACT_ATOMS: atom_id res chain seq x y z
N ARG A 1 10.41 4.01 5.40
CA ARG A 1 9.49 3.39 4.43
C ARG A 1 8.20 3.05 5.11
N GLN A 2 7.15 3.50 4.53
CA GLN A 2 5.84 3.34 5.10
C GLN A 2 5.04 2.37 4.27
N MET A 3 4.40 1.40 4.93
CA MET A 3 3.47 0.51 4.29
C MET A 3 2.20 0.40 5.14
N CYS A 4 1.06 0.57 4.50
CA CYS A 4 -0.22 0.33 5.13
C CYS A 4 -0.81 -0.93 4.53
N ILE A 5 -1.04 -1.94 5.37
CA ILE A 5 -1.57 -3.22 4.92
C ILE A 5 -2.95 -3.42 5.49
N ARG A 6 -3.86 -3.80 4.62
CA ARG A 6 -5.18 -4.26 5.03
C ARG A 6 -5.49 -5.52 4.24
N ASP A 7 -5.28 -6.66 4.89
CA ASP A 7 -5.47 -7.93 4.23
C ASP A 7 -6.83 -8.52 4.57
N ARG A 8 -7.51 -9.05 3.57
CA ARG A 8 -8.78 -9.75 3.69
C ARG A 8 -8.71 -11.15 3.11
N TYR A 9 -7.62 -11.49 2.47
CA TYR A 9 -7.55 -12.67 1.63
C TYR A 9 -6.35 -13.51 1.95
N GLY A 10 -6.56 -14.78 2.04
CA GLY A 10 -5.48 -15.66 1.90
C GLY A 10 -5.09 -16.45 3.07
N ASP A 11 -4.27 -17.39 2.77
CA ASP A 11 -3.77 -18.40 3.66
C ASP A 11 -2.48 -17.99 4.35
N PHE A 12 -2.08 -16.72 4.19
CA PHE A 12 -0.89 -16.21 4.84
C PHE A 12 -1.27 -15.27 5.97
N SER A 13 -0.43 -15.21 6.99
CA SER A 13 -0.63 -14.30 8.09
C SER A 13 0.02 -12.95 7.79
N LEU A 14 -0.52 -11.89 8.41
CA LEU A 14 0.09 -10.58 8.36
C LEU A 14 1.53 -10.62 8.88
N GLU A 15 1.77 -11.42 9.92
CA GLU A 15 3.10 -11.60 10.48
C GLU A 15 4.09 -12.15 9.46
N ASN A 16 3.67 -13.14 8.67
CA ASN A 16 4.53 -13.70 7.62
C ASN A 16 4.87 -12.66 6.57
N LEU A 17 3.90 -11.85 6.17
CA LEU A 17 4.13 -10.77 5.21
C LEU A 17 5.11 -9.74 5.77
N MET A 18 4.92 -9.35 7.03
CA MET A 18 5.82 -8.39 7.69
C MET A 18 7.24 -8.93 7.76
N ASN A 19 7.40 -10.21 8.10
CA ASN A 19 8.71 -10.85 8.16
C ASN A 19 9.37 -10.89 6.79
N LEU A 20 8.62 -11.23 5.76
CA LEU A 20 9.11 -11.30 4.40
C LEU A 20 9.59 -9.92 3.90
N LEU A 21 8.82 -8.89 4.17
CA LEU A 21 9.17 -7.53 3.77
C LEU A 21 10.35 -6.97 4.58
N THR A 22 10.43 -7.31 5.85
CA THR A 22 11.56 -6.89 6.69
C THR A 22 12.86 -7.51 6.17
N LYS A 23 12.82 -8.78 5.78
CA LYS A 23 13.98 -9.45 5.22
C LYS A 23 14.39 -8.82 3.88
N GLU A 24 13.43 -8.58 3.00
CA GLU A 24 13.70 -7.97 1.71
C GLU A 24 14.28 -6.56 1.90
N ALA A 25 13.72 -5.78 2.83
CA ALA A 25 14.20 -4.43 3.11
C ALA A 25 15.66 -4.45 3.59
N LYS A 26 16.00 -5.42 4.43
CA LYS A 26 17.38 -5.57 4.91
C LYS A 26 18.33 -5.87 3.75
N ASP A 27 17.92 -6.75 2.84
CA ASP A 27 18.71 -7.07 1.66
C ASP A 27 18.88 -5.88 0.72
N LEU A 28 17.91 -4.97 0.70
CA LEU A 28 17.92 -3.75 -0.10
C LEU A 28 18.52 -2.56 0.66
N ASP A 29 19.04 -2.78 1.86
CA ASP A 29 19.62 -1.75 2.73
C ASP A 29 18.65 -0.61 3.01
N CYS A 30 17.44 -0.97 3.41
CA CYS A 30 16.42 0.01 3.78
C CYS A 30 15.60 -0.45 4.98
N GLU A 31 14.79 0.45 5.50
CA GLU A 31 13.91 0.18 6.63
C GLU A 31 12.46 0.25 6.20
N VAL A 32 11.63 -0.62 6.78
CA VAL A 32 10.20 -0.66 6.54
C VAL A 32 9.46 -0.44 7.85
N GLU A 33 8.50 0.47 7.83
CA GLU A 33 7.61 0.73 8.94
C GLU A 33 6.23 0.23 8.53
N PHE A 34 5.57 -0.49 9.44
CA PHE A 34 4.27 -1.10 9.17
C PHE A 34 3.15 -0.36 9.91
N PHE A 35 2.03 -0.23 9.26
CA PHE A 35 0.85 0.37 9.87
C PHE A 35 -0.40 -0.33 9.33
N GLN A 36 -1.29 -0.72 10.24
CA GLN A 36 -2.59 -1.30 9.87
C GLN A 36 -3.65 -0.75 10.79
N ASN A 37 -4.74 -0.29 10.23
CA ASN A 37 -5.86 0.22 11.00
C ASN A 37 -7.14 0.10 10.17
N ASN A 38 -8.27 -0.14 10.84
CA ASN A 38 -9.58 -0.24 10.19
C ASN A 38 -10.29 1.11 10.08
N LEU A 39 -9.77 2.14 10.74
CA LEU A 39 -10.39 3.45 10.77
C LEU A 39 -9.76 4.34 9.70
N GLU A 40 -10.58 4.82 8.78
CA GLU A 40 -10.13 5.70 7.69
C GLU A 40 -9.35 6.90 8.22
N GLY A 41 -9.88 7.55 9.26
CA GLY A 41 -9.24 8.73 9.83
C GLY A 41 -7.84 8.47 10.37
N GLU A 42 -7.63 7.29 10.97
CA GLU A 42 -6.31 6.94 11.49
C GLU A 42 -5.29 6.70 10.37
N ILE A 43 -5.74 6.10 9.27
CA ILE A 43 -4.89 5.90 8.10
C ILE A 43 -4.49 7.24 7.50
N ILE A 44 -5.44 8.14 7.38
CA ILE A 44 -5.21 9.50 6.86
C ILE A 44 -4.26 10.26 7.76
N ASN A 45 -4.45 10.19 9.07
CA ASN A 45 -3.56 10.86 10.03
C ASN A 45 -2.14 10.33 9.92
N LYS A 46 -1.99 9.01 9.75
CA LYS A 46 -0.66 8.42 9.58
C LYS A 46 0.03 8.95 8.33
N ILE A 47 -0.68 9.00 7.22
CA ILE A 47 -0.13 9.52 5.95
C ILE A 47 0.24 10.99 6.09
N ASN A 48 -0.64 11.79 6.68
CA ASN A 48 -0.39 13.23 6.84
C ASN A 48 0.83 13.50 7.73
N GLY A 49 1.15 12.59 8.63
CA GLY A 49 2.31 12.70 9.52
C GLY A 49 3.64 12.29 8.88
N LEU A 50 3.63 11.75 7.68
CA LEU A 50 4.87 11.32 7.00
C LEU A 50 5.58 12.53 6.41
N ASP A 51 6.88 12.63 6.66
CA ASP A 51 7.72 13.70 6.11
C ASP A 51 8.59 13.18 4.98
N ASN A 52 9.50 14.02 4.50
CA ASN A 52 10.35 13.69 3.35
C ASN A 52 11.47 12.70 3.67
N SER A 53 11.58 12.23 4.92
CA SER A 53 12.54 11.17 5.25
C SER A 53 12.10 9.80 4.74
N TYR A 54 10.83 9.66 4.41
CA TYR A 54 10.30 8.42 3.82
C TYR A 54 10.58 8.39 2.32
N TYR A 55 10.94 7.21 1.82
CA TYR A 55 11.17 7.03 0.37
C TYR A 55 9.90 6.75 -0.40
N GLY A 56 8.86 6.31 0.27
CA GLY A 56 7.60 6.03 -0.39
C GLY A 56 6.60 5.33 0.49
N ILE A 57 5.44 5.10 -0.07
CA ILE A 57 4.33 4.40 0.58
C ILE A 57 3.92 3.20 -0.26
N ILE A 58 3.69 2.08 0.40
CA ILE A 58 3.00 0.93 -0.20
C ILE A 58 1.70 0.79 0.56
N ILE A 59 0.58 0.88 -0.14
CA ILE A 59 -0.72 0.89 0.50
C ILE A 59 -1.66 -0.13 -0.14
N ASN A 60 -2.29 -0.93 0.72
CA ASN A 60 -3.45 -1.73 0.33
C ASN A 60 -4.67 -1.11 1.03
N PRO A 61 -5.43 -0.28 0.33
CA PRO A 61 -6.52 0.46 0.97
C PRO A 61 -7.78 -0.37 1.22
N GLY A 62 -7.83 -1.60 0.73
CA GLY A 62 -9.01 -2.45 0.92
C GLY A 62 -10.25 -1.81 0.31
N GLY A 63 -11.35 -1.82 1.04
CA GLY A 63 -12.60 -1.22 0.57
C GLY A 63 -12.55 0.27 0.35
N LEU A 64 -11.62 0.97 1.00
CA LEU A 64 -11.43 2.42 0.82
C LEU A 64 -10.94 2.77 -0.58
N THR A 65 -10.40 1.80 -1.31
CA THR A 65 -9.99 1.95 -2.71
C THR A 65 -11.07 2.55 -3.57
N HIS A 66 -12.32 2.16 -3.29
CA HIS A 66 -13.47 2.45 -4.15
C HIS A 66 -14.30 3.63 -3.65
N THR A 67 -14.04 4.12 -2.43
CA THR A 67 -14.93 5.06 -1.75
C THR A 67 -14.26 6.29 -1.15
N SER A 68 -12.96 6.22 -0.83
CA SER A 68 -12.36 7.26 0.01
C SER A 68 -11.70 8.37 -0.80
N VAL A 69 -12.42 9.45 -0.99
CA VAL A 69 -11.86 10.69 -1.56
C VAL A 69 -10.86 11.32 -0.59
N SER A 70 -11.13 11.25 0.71
CA SER A 70 -10.22 11.82 1.73
C SER A 70 -8.86 11.13 1.73
N LEU A 71 -8.85 9.81 1.58
CA LEU A 71 -7.60 9.05 1.48
C LEU A 71 -6.85 9.41 0.19
N HIS A 72 -7.57 9.51 -0.92
CA HIS A 72 -7.03 9.96 -2.19
C HIS A 72 -6.30 11.30 -2.02
N ASP A 73 -6.96 12.26 -1.39
CA ASP A 73 -6.41 13.61 -1.24
C ASP A 73 -5.15 13.61 -0.36
N SER A 74 -5.13 12.78 0.69
CA SER A 74 -3.96 12.65 1.55
C SER A 74 -2.75 12.12 0.80
N LEU A 75 -2.97 11.16 -0.09
CA LEU A 75 -1.89 10.58 -0.89
C LEU A 75 -1.41 11.55 -1.96
N GLU A 76 -2.32 12.29 -2.57
CA GLU A 76 -2.01 13.17 -3.69
C GLU A 76 -1.01 14.26 -3.32
N ILE A 77 -1.05 14.77 -2.09
CA ILE A 77 -0.15 15.84 -1.66
C ILE A 77 1.26 15.36 -1.33
N LYS A 78 1.51 14.05 -1.30
CA LYS A 78 2.85 13.52 -1.02
C LYS A 78 3.66 13.42 -2.31
N ASP A 79 4.90 13.86 -2.27
CA ASP A 79 5.77 13.93 -3.45
C ASP A 79 6.54 12.64 -3.72
N PHE A 80 6.70 11.77 -2.71
CA PHE A 80 7.42 10.52 -2.90
C PHE A 80 6.55 9.46 -3.59
N PRO A 81 7.14 8.38 -4.13
CA PRO A 81 6.39 7.31 -4.78
C PRO A 81 5.34 6.70 -3.87
N LYS A 82 4.17 6.44 -4.44
CA LYS A 82 3.04 5.83 -3.75
C LYS A 82 2.54 4.70 -4.62
N ILE A 83 2.58 3.48 -4.10
CA ILE A 83 2.17 2.31 -4.86
C ILE A 83 0.98 1.66 -4.20
N GLU A 84 -0.10 1.56 -4.94
CA GLU A 84 -1.29 0.84 -4.52
C GLU A 84 -1.12 -0.64 -4.82
N VAL A 85 -1.37 -1.50 -3.83
CA VAL A 85 -1.25 -2.95 -3.99
C VAL A 85 -2.57 -3.61 -3.63
N HIS A 86 -3.01 -4.52 -4.49
CA HIS A 86 -4.14 -5.41 -4.25
C HIS A 86 -3.68 -6.83 -4.41
N ILE A 87 -3.94 -7.67 -3.41
CA ILE A 87 -3.53 -9.07 -3.42
C ILE A 87 -4.32 -9.83 -4.48
N SER A 88 -5.63 -9.61 -4.54
CA SER A 88 -6.49 -10.23 -5.52
C SER A 88 -6.64 -9.37 -6.77
N ASN A 89 -7.11 -10.00 -7.86
CA ASN A 89 -7.42 -9.25 -9.07
C ASN A 89 -8.79 -8.58 -8.90
N ILE A 90 -8.80 -7.27 -8.66
CA ILE A 90 -10.03 -6.51 -8.42
C ILE A 90 -10.95 -6.50 -9.64
N TYR A 91 -10.41 -6.72 -10.83
CA TYR A 91 -11.20 -6.75 -12.06
C TYR A 91 -12.01 -8.04 -12.21
N SER A 92 -11.73 -9.05 -11.39
CA SER A 92 -12.51 -10.29 -11.34
C SER A 92 -13.62 -10.25 -10.30
N ARG A 93 -13.80 -9.11 -9.64
CA ARG A 93 -14.77 -8.94 -8.55
C ARG A 93 -15.96 -8.11 -9.01
N GLU A 94 -16.85 -7.75 -8.08
CA GLU A 94 -18.03 -6.96 -8.39
C GLU A 94 -17.65 -5.65 -9.07
N GLU A 95 -18.53 -5.15 -9.91
CA GLU A 95 -18.26 -3.97 -10.73
C GLU A 95 -17.74 -2.77 -9.93
N PHE A 96 -18.33 -2.52 -8.74
CA PHE A 96 -17.91 -1.39 -7.93
C PHE A 96 -16.46 -1.54 -7.41
N ARG A 97 -15.93 -2.77 -7.38
CA ARG A 97 -14.55 -3.02 -6.95
C ARG A 97 -13.53 -2.91 -8.07
N GLN A 98 -14.00 -2.77 -9.30
CA GLN A 98 -13.11 -2.71 -10.46
C GLN A 98 -12.56 -1.31 -10.69
N LYS A 99 -13.10 -0.31 -10.00
CA LYS A 99 -12.66 1.07 -10.14
C LYS A 99 -11.96 1.54 -8.88
N SER A 100 -10.75 2.03 -9.02
CA SER A 100 -9.99 2.58 -7.91
C SER A 100 -9.98 4.11 -7.97
N ILE A 101 -10.50 4.74 -6.93
CA ILE A 101 -10.38 6.19 -6.74
C ILE A 101 -8.94 6.53 -6.33
N ILE A 102 -8.31 5.63 -5.57
CA ILE A 102 -6.98 5.83 -5.01
C ILE A 102 -5.89 5.80 -6.08
N ALA A 103 -6.09 5.04 -7.16
CA ALA A 103 -5.10 4.90 -8.23
C ALA A 103 -4.64 6.25 -8.81
N HIS A 104 -5.55 7.22 -8.89
CA HIS A 104 -5.23 8.54 -9.43
C HIS A 104 -4.23 9.31 -8.57
N ALA A 105 -4.16 9.00 -7.27
CA ALA A 105 -3.25 9.66 -6.34
C ALA A 105 -1.95 8.88 -6.17
N CYS A 106 -1.82 7.72 -6.78
CA CYS A 106 -0.66 6.85 -6.65
C CYS A 106 0.22 6.91 -7.90
N THR A 107 1.50 6.63 -7.69
CA THR A 107 2.49 6.57 -8.78
C THR A 107 2.21 5.37 -9.69
N SER A 108 1.83 4.24 -9.08
CA SER A 108 1.52 3.02 -9.82
C SER A 108 0.63 2.11 -8.99
N SER A 109 0.14 1.05 -9.63
CA SER A 109 -0.72 0.05 -9.00
C SER A 109 -0.23 -1.34 -9.37
N ILE A 110 -0.25 -2.25 -8.39
CA ILE A 110 0.08 -3.65 -8.59
C ILE A 110 -1.13 -4.45 -8.15
N ILE A 111 -1.68 -5.25 -9.05
CA ILE A 111 -2.98 -5.89 -8.85
C ILE A 111 -2.87 -7.38 -9.18
N GLY A 112 -3.34 -8.23 -8.25
CA GLY A 112 -3.52 -9.65 -8.55
C GLY A 112 -2.28 -10.52 -8.45
N MET A 113 -1.23 -10.05 -7.79
CA MET A 113 0.01 -10.79 -7.65
C MET A 113 0.22 -11.38 -6.26
N GLY A 114 -0.85 -11.44 -5.47
CA GLY A 114 -0.75 -11.94 -4.11
C GLY A 114 0.22 -11.11 -3.29
N ILE A 115 0.90 -11.75 -2.35
CA ILE A 115 1.86 -11.06 -1.48
C ILE A 115 3.10 -10.58 -2.24
N ASN A 116 3.40 -11.17 -3.38
CA ASN A 116 4.54 -10.72 -4.20
C ASN A 116 4.38 -9.29 -4.66
N GLY A 117 3.16 -8.78 -4.74
CA GLY A 117 2.91 -7.40 -5.09
C GLY A 117 3.62 -6.42 -4.16
N TYR A 118 3.65 -6.73 -2.86
CA TYR A 118 4.35 -5.90 -1.88
C TYR A 118 5.86 -5.92 -2.10
N LEU A 119 6.42 -7.07 -2.43
CA LEU A 119 7.86 -7.19 -2.71
C LEU A 119 8.25 -6.38 -3.94
N PHE A 120 7.46 -6.47 -4.99
CA PHE A 120 7.71 -5.71 -6.22
C PHE A 120 7.60 -4.21 -5.97
N ALA A 121 6.62 -3.79 -5.18
CA ALA A 121 6.45 -2.39 -4.82
C ALA A 121 7.67 -1.88 -4.05
N LEU A 122 8.14 -2.65 -3.06
CA LEU A 122 9.31 -2.27 -2.27
C LEU A 122 10.54 -2.13 -3.14
N ARG A 123 10.80 -3.08 -4.02
CA ARG A 123 11.93 -3.04 -4.94
C ARG A 123 11.87 -1.83 -5.86
N HIS A 124 10.68 -1.53 -6.36
CA HIS A 124 10.51 -0.38 -7.24
C HIS A 124 10.83 0.93 -6.52
N ILE A 125 10.32 1.11 -5.31
CA ILE A 125 10.56 2.33 -4.53
C ILE A 125 12.04 2.51 -4.23
N VAL A 126 12.71 1.44 -3.81
CA VAL A 126 14.13 1.49 -3.45
C VAL A 126 15.01 1.82 -4.66
N ASN A 127 14.61 1.34 -5.85
CA ASN A 127 15.38 1.52 -7.08
C ASN A 127 14.99 2.75 -7.89
N SER A 128 14.05 3.53 -7.39
CA SER A 128 13.57 4.71 -8.12
C SER A 128 14.35 5.99 -7.76
#